data_196993b5291739923b9e5d6ab4c44621
#
_entry.id   196993b5291739923b9e5d6ab4c44621
#
_cell.length_a   1.000
_cell.length_b   1.000
_cell.length_c   1.000
_cell.angle_alpha   90.00
_cell.angle_beta   90.00
_cell.angle_gamma   90.00
#
_symmetry.space_group_name_H-M   'P 1'
#
loop_
_entity.id
_entity.type
_entity.pdbx_description
1 polymer ?
#
loop_
_entity_poly.entity_id
_entity_poly.type
_entity_poly.pdbx_seq_one_letter_code
_entity_poly.pdbx_strand_id
1 'polypeptide(L)'
;QTWTQPLWLALNFLPFVVLGWRGELPLEEWTSHVGSRGDGGFDLVLFGGASAILFALMAQIGEQGDYLRFLPRRRKGHHAGWWAALIAGGPGWILVGAVKILAGSLLAVLLIGAGFSAFDAHQPTVMYDALYERLFGNPGVAVAMMGLFVVVAQTKINVTNAYAGSIAWSNFF
;
A
#
# COMPACT_ATOMS: atom_id res chain seq x y z
N GLN A 1 -12.06 -12.22 4.51
CA GLN A 1 -11.32 -10.94 4.68
C GLN A 1 -11.11 -10.55 6.15
N THR A 2 -12.02 -10.90 7.06
CA THR A 2 -11.98 -10.49 8.48
C THR A 2 -10.65 -10.83 9.19
N TRP A 3 -10.07 -12.01 8.91
CA TRP A 3 -8.79 -12.43 9.52
C TRP A 3 -7.55 -11.96 8.75
N THR A 4 -7.64 -11.84 7.44
CA THR A 4 -6.50 -11.45 6.62
C THR A 4 -6.23 -9.94 6.63
N GLN A 5 -7.25 -9.12 6.94
CA GLN A 5 -7.09 -7.67 6.97
C GLN A 5 -6.15 -7.18 8.07
N PRO A 6 -6.33 -7.56 9.35
CA PRO A 6 -5.40 -7.13 10.40
C PRO A 6 -3.99 -7.71 10.18
N LEU A 7 -3.88 -8.96 9.71
CA LEU A 7 -2.56 -9.53 9.38
C LEU A 7 -1.87 -8.76 8.27
N TRP A 8 -2.59 -8.42 7.19
CA TRP A 8 -2.06 -7.62 6.09
C TRP A 8 -1.63 -6.22 6.54
N LEU A 9 -2.42 -5.55 7.39
CA LEU A 9 -2.05 -4.26 7.97
C LEU A 9 -0.79 -4.37 8.84
N ALA A 10 -0.70 -5.40 9.67
CA ALA A 10 0.47 -5.64 10.50
C ALA A 10 1.71 -5.86 9.64
N LEU A 11 1.64 -6.74 8.65
CA LEU A 11 2.77 -7.00 7.75
C LEU A 11 3.19 -5.76 6.96
N ASN A 12 2.24 -4.90 6.56
CA ASN A 12 2.57 -3.66 5.84
C ASN A 12 3.19 -2.59 6.73
N PHE A 13 2.63 -2.32 7.90
CA PHE A 13 2.90 -1.08 8.63
C PHE A 13 3.69 -1.27 9.94
N LEU A 14 3.57 -2.43 10.59
CA LEU A 14 4.28 -2.69 11.84
C LEU A 14 5.80 -2.55 11.72
N PRO A 15 6.46 -3.01 10.64
CA PRO A 15 7.90 -2.79 10.46
C PRO A 15 8.29 -1.31 10.48
N PHE A 16 7.52 -0.46 9.83
CA PHE A 16 7.77 0.99 9.82
C PHE A 16 7.62 1.60 11.21
N VAL A 17 6.60 1.18 11.98
CA VAL A 17 6.40 1.64 13.35
C VAL A 17 7.57 1.25 14.24
N VAL A 18 8.02 0.01 14.16
CA VAL A 18 9.12 -0.50 14.99
C VAL A 18 10.45 0.16 14.60
N LEU A 19 10.78 0.23 13.31
CA LEU A 19 12.02 0.86 12.83
C LEU A 19 12.01 2.38 13.07
N GLY A 20 10.84 3.02 12.92
CA GLY A 20 10.67 4.42 13.26
C GLY A 20 10.91 4.68 14.74
N TRP A 21 10.40 3.83 15.62
CA TRP A 21 10.64 3.92 17.05
C TRP A 21 12.11 3.69 17.43
N ARG A 22 12.81 2.81 16.69
CA ARG A 22 14.26 2.60 16.86
C ARG A 22 15.11 3.72 16.26
N GLY A 23 14.53 4.67 15.52
CA GLY A 23 15.27 5.71 14.81
C GLY A 23 16.08 5.20 13.60
N GLU A 24 15.70 4.05 13.07
CA GLU A 24 16.41 3.37 11.98
C GLU A 24 15.89 3.71 10.59
N LEU A 25 14.83 4.54 10.50
CA LEU A 25 14.30 5.01 9.21
C LEU A 25 15.07 6.25 8.73
N PRO A 26 15.44 6.32 7.45
CA PRO A 26 16.20 7.44 6.87
C PRO A 26 15.27 8.64 6.57
N LEU A 27 14.64 9.21 7.60
CA LEU A 27 13.65 10.28 7.44
C LEU A 27 14.27 11.58 6.95
N GLU A 28 15.49 11.89 7.36
CA GLU A 28 16.20 13.09 6.94
C GLU A 28 16.60 12.99 5.47
N GLU A 29 17.19 11.87 5.05
CA GLU A 29 17.54 11.61 3.66
C GLU A 29 16.30 11.58 2.77
N TRP A 30 15.19 11.03 3.26
CA TRP A 30 13.94 10.97 2.53
C TRP A 30 13.34 12.36 2.31
N THR A 31 13.32 13.21 3.34
CA THR A 31 12.75 14.56 3.23
C THR A 31 13.63 15.52 2.43
N SER A 32 14.94 15.27 2.38
CA SER A 32 15.91 16.04 1.59
C SER A 32 16.11 15.50 0.16
N HIS A 33 15.48 14.36 -0.18
CA HIS A 33 15.65 13.73 -1.48
C HIS A 33 15.07 14.60 -2.61
N VAL A 34 15.90 15.07 -3.50
CA VAL A 34 15.54 15.97 -4.61
C VAL A 34 15.15 15.24 -5.91
N GLY A 35 14.90 13.93 -5.82
CA GLY A 35 14.54 13.09 -6.97
C GLY A 35 15.75 12.63 -7.80
N SER A 36 15.49 11.82 -8.81
CA SER A 36 16.54 11.18 -9.64
C SER A 36 17.36 12.15 -10.48
N ARG A 37 16.86 13.35 -10.75
CA ARG A 37 17.61 14.41 -11.48
C ARG A 37 18.56 15.19 -10.59
N GLY A 38 18.35 15.20 -9.30
CA GLY A 38 19.18 15.92 -8.33
C GLY A 38 19.03 17.44 -8.34
N ASP A 39 18.13 17.99 -9.16
CA ASP A 39 17.90 19.44 -9.30
C ASP A 39 16.61 19.92 -8.59
N GLY A 40 15.80 19.00 -8.07
CA GLY A 40 14.49 19.32 -7.45
C GLY A 40 13.48 19.91 -8.44
N GLY A 41 13.78 19.95 -9.73
CA GLY A 41 12.94 20.52 -10.78
C GLY A 41 11.74 19.62 -11.11
N PHE A 42 10.67 20.24 -11.61
CA PHE A 42 9.51 19.52 -12.12
C PHE A 42 9.85 18.78 -13.41
N ASP A 43 9.60 17.46 -13.43
CA ASP A 43 9.77 16.63 -14.62
C ASP A 43 8.40 16.21 -15.18
N LEU A 44 8.05 16.72 -16.34
CA LEU A 44 6.76 16.42 -16.99
C LEU A 44 6.63 14.94 -17.37
N VAL A 45 7.71 14.26 -17.73
CA VAL A 45 7.69 12.84 -18.13
C VAL A 45 7.45 11.97 -16.91
N LEU A 46 8.17 12.22 -15.81
CA LEU A 46 7.94 11.50 -14.54
C LEU A 46 6.56 11.79 -13.97
N PHE A 47 6.11 13.04 -14.02
CA PHE A 47 4.75 13.41 -13.60
C PHE A 47 3.68 12.73 -14.47
N GLY A 48 3.89 12.71 -15.79
CA GLY A 48 3.00 12.02 -16.72
C GLY A 48 2.94 10.51 -16.46
N GLY A 49 4.09 9.87 -16.20
CA GLY A 49 4.16 8.45 -15.83
C GLY A 49 3.42 8.15 -14.52
N ALA A 50 3.65 8.94 -13.48
CA ALA A 50 2.95 8.81 -12.20
C ALA A 50 1.44 9.03 -12.36
N SER A 51 1.05 10.03 -13.14
CA SER A 51 -0.36 10.32 -13.44
C SER A 51 -1.03 9.18 -14.21
N ALA A 52 -0.34 8.57 -15.18
CA ALA A 52 -0.87 7.42 -15.93
C ALA A 52 -1.17 6.23 -15.01
N ILE A 53 -0.30 5.94 -14.05
CA ILE A 53 -0.53 4.91 -13.04
C ILE A 53 -1.75 5.25 -12.18
N LEU A 54 -1.87 6.50 -11.74
CA LEU A 54 -3.00 6.98 -10.95
C LEU A 54 -4.32 6.80 -11.72
N PHE A 55 -4.35 7.23 -12.99
CA PHE A 55 -5.53 7.12 -13.83
C PHE A 55 -5.92 5.66 -14.14
N ALA A 56 -4.94 4.77 -14.30
CA ALA A 56 -5.20 3.33 -14.46
C ALA A 56 -5.90 2.72 -13.23
N LEU A 57 -5.63 3.26 -12.03
CA LEU A 57 -6.24 2.82 -10.77
C LEU A 57 -7.60 3.48 -10.48
N MET A 58 -7.97 4.54 -11.19
CA MET A 58 -9.24 5.25 -10.96
C MET A 58 -10.47 4.36 -11.21
N ALA A 59 -10.39 3.40 -12.12
CA ALA A 59 -11.48 2.44 -12.36
C ALA A 59 -11.84 1.64 -11.11
N GLN A 60 -10.87 1.38 -10.22
CA GLN A 60 -11.08 0.67 -8.95
C GLN A 60 -11.94 1.44 -7.94
N ILE A 61 -12.10 2.75 -8.11
CA ILE A 61 -12.98 3.57 -7.26
C ILE A 61 -14.44 3.10 -7.41
N GLY A 62 -14.86 2.68 -8.60
CA GLY A 62 -16.19 2.13 -8.85
C GLY A 62 -16.45 0.83 -8.09
N GLU A 63 -15.42 0.01 -7.89
CA GLU A 63 -15.53 -1.24 -7.14
C GLU A 63 -15.90 -1.04 -5.67
N GLN A 64 -15.64 0.13 -5.11
CA GLN A 64 -16.02 0.44 -3.72
C GLN A 64 -17.53 0.36 -3.52
N GLY A 65 -18.32 0.71 -4.51
CA GLY A 65 -19.77 0.57 -4.49
C GLY A 65 -20.21 -0.89 -4.29
N ASP A 66 -19.49 -1.83 -4.90
CA ASP A 66 -19.78 -3.26 -4.81
C ASP A 66 -19.55 -3.83 -3.41
N TYR A 67 -18.60 -3.29 -2.67
CA TYR A 67 -18.34 -3.68 -1.28
C TYR A 67 -19.24 -2.95 -0.30
N LEU A 68 -19.50 -1.67 -0.52
CA LEU A 68 -20.31 -0.84 0.36
C LEU A 68 -21.79 -1.25 0.37
N ARG A 69 -22.29 -1.95 -0.68
CA ARG A 69 -23.65 -2.49 -0.71
C ARG A 69 -23.93 -3.52 0.40
N PHE A 70 -22.90 -4.13 0.98
CA PHE A 70 -23.04 -5.03 2.13
C PHE A 70 -23.12 -4.29 3.47
N LEU A 71 -22.97 -2.97 3.47
CA LEU A 71 -23.13 -2.18 4.68
C LEU A 71 -24.59 -2.31 5.18
N PRO A 72 -24.79 -2.68 6.46
CA PRO A 72 -26.16 -2.84 7.00
C PRO A 72 -26.95 -1.54 6.91
N ARG A 73 -28.27 -1.66 6.78
CA ARG A 73 -29.14 -0.48 6.75
C ARG A 73 -28.95 0.36 8.01
N ARG A 74 -28.91 1.68 7.82
CA ARG A 74 -28.76 2.64 8.89
C ARG A 74 -29.92 2.54 9.88
N ARG A 75 -29.61 2.30 11.14
CA ARG A 75 -30.60 2.25 12.23
C ARG A 75 -30.67 3.59 12.98
N LYS A 76 -31.84 3.94 13.52
CA LYS A 76 -32.00 5.10 14.41
C LYS A 76 -31.06 4.91 15.63
N GLY A 77 -30.32 5.94 16.01
CA GLY A 77 -29.36 5.91 17.12
C GLY A 77 -27.94 5.51 16.78
N HIS A 78 -27.66 4.92 15.60
CA HIS A 78 -26.31 4.49 15.19
C HIS A 78 -25.76 5.29 13.99
N HIS A 79 -26.17 6.55 13.84
CA HIS A 79 -25.81 7.34 12.67
C HIS A 79 -24.31 7.58 12.54
N ALA A 80 -23.62 7.96 13.61
CA ALA A 80 -22.19 8.25 13.59
C ALA A 80 -21.36 7.01 13.23
N GLY A 81 -21.63 5.87 13.86
CA GLY A 81 -20.93 4.62 13.56
C GLY A 81 -21.15 4.12 12.14
N TRP A 82 -22.37 4.30 11.61
CA TRP A 82 -22.68 3.94 10.23
C TRP A 82 -21.92 4.81 9.23
N TRP A 83 -21.87 6.14 9.45
CA TRP A 83 -21.11 7.05 8.61
C TRP A 83 -19.60 6.81 8.72
N ALA A 84 -19.10 6.53 9.92
CA ALA A 84 -17.70 6.18 10.12
C ALA A 84 -17.32 4.90 9.34
N ALA A 85 -18.17 3.88 9.38
CA ALA A 85 -17.95 2.64 8.62
C ALA A 85 -18.01 2.88 7.10
N LEU A 86 -18.95 3.71 6.62
CA LEU A 86 -19.06 4.08 5.21
C LEU A 86 -17.82 4.83 4.73
N ILE A 87 -17.37 5.82 5.51
CA ILE A 87 -16.20 6.62 5.17
C ILE A 87 -14.93 5.77 5.21
N ALA A 88 -14.76 4.96 6.26
CA ALA A 88 -13.58 4.10 6.43
C ALA A 88 -13.51 3.00 5.36
N GLY A 89 -14.64 2.37 5.02
CA GLY A 89 -14.71 1.32 4.00
C GLY A 89 -14.74 1.82 2.56
N GLY A 90 -15.08 3.09 2.35
CA GLY A 90 -15.12 3.75 1.04
C GLY A 90 -13.91 4.69 0.85
N PRO A 91 -14.12 6.02 0.90
CA PRO A 91 -13.06 6.99 0.60
C PRO A 91 -11.88 6.95 1.57
N GLY A 92 -12.03 6.39 2.76
CA GLY A 92 -10.94 6.24 3.74
C GLY A 92 -9.75 5.42 3.24
N TRP A 93 -9.97 4.54 2.26
CA TRP A 93 -8.88 3.80 1.61
C TRP A 93 -7.91 4.69 0.84
N ILE A 94 -8.33 5.88 0.41
CA ILE A 94 -7.46 6.87 -0.23
C ILE A 94 -6.34 7.27 0.74
N LEU A 95 -6.66 7.48 2.03
CA LEU A 95 -5.65 7.82 3.04
C LEU A 95 -4.67 6.67 3.27
N VAL A 96 -5.16 5.44 3.39
CA VAL A 96 -4.30 4.25 3.52
C VAL A 96 -3.40 4.10 2.29
N GLY A 97 -3.94 4.32 1.09
CA GLY A 97 -3.19 4.32 -0.16
C GLY A 97 -2.10 5.40 -0.19
N ALA A 98 -2.42 6.62 0.21
CA ALA A 98 -1.45 7.73 0.29
C ALA A 98 -0.31 7.42 1.28
N VAL A 99 -0.64 6.94 2.48
CA VAL A 99 0.38 6.52 3.46
C VAL A 99 1.25 5.40 2.90
N LYS A 100 0.67 4.43 2.19
CA LYS A 100 1.42 3.34 1.57
C LYS A 100 2.38 3.82 0.47
N ILE A 101 1.96 4.80 -0.35
CA ILE A 101 2.82 5.39 -1.38
C ILE A 101 3.99 6.14 -0.73
N LEU A 102 3.73 6.93 0.32
CA LEU A 102 4.77 7.61 1.07
C LEU A 102 5.74 6.63 1.73
N ALA A 103 5.23 5.56 2.33
CA ALA A 103 6.06 4.49 2.89
C ALA A 103 6.91 3.80 1.82
N GLY A 104 6.35 3.56 0.63
CA GLY A 104 7.10 3.03 -0.51
C GLY A 104 8.22 3.96 -0.97
N SER A 105 7.97 5.28 -1.05
CA SER A 105 9.01 6.24 -1.40
C SER A 105 10.14 6.31 -0.36
N LEU A 106 9.82 6.18 0.92
CA LEU A 106 10.81 6.08 2.00
C LEU A 106 11.70 4.83 1.83
N LEU A 107 11.09 3.67 1.51
CA LEU A 107 11.85 2.44 1.24
C LEU A 107 12.72 2.55 -0.01
N ALA A 108 12.24 3.22 -1.06
CA ALA A 108 13.06 3.45 -2.24
C ALA A 108 14.31 4.27 -1.92
N VAL A 109 14.18 5.33 -1.14
CA VAL A 109 15.33 6.15 -0.68
C VAL A 109 16.28 5.32 0.18
N LEU A 110 15.74 4.50 1.10
CA LEU A 110 16.54 3.59 1.92
C LEU A 110 17.37 2.63 1.07
N LEU A 111 16.77 2.01 0.05
CA LEU A 111 17.45 1.07 -0.84
C LEU A 111 18.50 1.75 -1.72
N ILE A 112 18.18 2.91 -2.27
CA ILE A 112 19.14 3.72 -3.06
C ILE A 112 20.33 4.11 -2.19
N GLY A 113 20.10 4.53 -0.95
CA GLY A 113 21.15 4.83 0.03
C GLY A 113 21.99 3.62 0.41
N ALA A 114 21.42 2.41 0.35
CA ALA A 114 22.14 1.14 0.54
C ALA A 114 22.85 0.64 -0.73
N GLY A 115 22.82 1.39 -1.84
CA GLY A 115 23.54 1.07 -3.08
C GLY A 115 22.78 0.18 -4.07
N PHE A 116 21.48 -0.04 -3.86
CA PHE A 116 20.64 -0.73 -4.83
C PHE A 116 20.42 0.12 -6.08
N SER A 117 20.23 -0.54 -7.23
CA SER A 117 19.84 0.16 -8.46
C SER A 117 18.46 0.81 -8.30
N ALA A 118 18.19 1.88 -9.05
CA ALA A 118 16.87 2.49 -9.07
C ALA A 118 15.77 1.50 -9.48
N PHE A 119 16.09 0.55 -10.36
CA PHE A 119 15.16 -0.51 -10.77
C PHE A 119 14.81 -1.44 -9.61
N ASP A 120 15.80 -1.93 -8.85
CA ASP A 120 15.58 -2.81 -7.70
C ASP A 120 14.89 -2.07 -6.56
N ALA A 121 15.25 -0.81 -6.34
CA ALA A 121 14.64 0.05 -5.32
C ALA A 121 13.13 0.30 -5.52
N HIS A 122 12.60 0.05 -6.72
CA HIS A 122 11.15 0.15 -7.01
C HIS A 122 10.43 -1.21 -6.94
N GLN A 123 11.14 -2.31 -6.70
CA GLN A 123 10.54 -3.63 -6.61
C GLN A 123 9.96 -3.87 -5.21
N PRO A 124 8.64 -4.08 -5.06
CA PRO A 124 8.02 -4.24 -3.72
C PRO A 124 8.60 -5.40 -2.91
N THR A 125 8.99 -6.49 -3.57
CA THR A 125 9.60 -7.64 -2.91
C THR A 125 10.97 -7.31 -2.33
N VAL A 126 11.82 -6.59 -3.08
CA VAL A 126 13.13 -6.12 -2.62
C VAL A 126 12.98 -5.11 -1.48
N MET A 127 12.01 -4.20 -1.59
CA MET A 127 11.71 -3.22 -0.55
C MET A 127 11.35 -3.89 0.79
N TYR A 128 10.42 -4.84 0.76
CA TYR A 128 9.97 -5.50 1.98
C TYR A 128 10.98 -6.52 2.52
N ASP A 129 11.76 -7.16 1.66
CA ASP A 129 12.85 -8.02 2.09
C ASP A 129 13.89 -7.21 2.89
N ALA A 130 14.36 -6.09 2.35
CA ALA A 130 15.29 -5.21 3.04
C ALA A 130 14.69 -4.60 4.35
N LEU A 131 13.39 -4.27 4.34
CA LEU A 131 12.69 -3.78 5.51
C LEU A 131 12.65 -4.83 6.64
N TYR A 132 12.32 -6.08 6.29
CA TYR A 132 12.28 -7.17 7.25
C TYR A 132 13.69 -7.61 7.70
N GLU A 133 14.68 -7.58 6.81
CA GLU A 133 16.06 -7.84 7.19
C GLU A 133 16.54 -6.85 8.24
N ARG A 134 16.25 -5.57 8.03
CA ARG A 134 16.56 -4.51 9.00
C ARG A 134 15.81 -4.68 10.32
N LEU A 135 14.57 -5.17 10.26
CA LEU A 135 13.74 -5.42 11.44
C LEU A 135 14.25 -6.58 12.30
N PHE A 136 14.60 -7.69 11.65
CA PHE A 136 14.91 -8.95 12.32
C PHE A 136 16.42 -9.24 12.43
N GLY A 137 17.26 -8.58 11.64
CA GLY A 137 18.70 -8.84 11.58
C GLY A 137 19.05 -10.23 11.07
N ASN A 138 18.12 -10.90 10.37
CA ASN A 138 18.30 -12.26 9.86
C ASN A 138 17.70 -12.40 8.47
N PRO A 139 18.53 -12.63 7.41
CA PRO A 139 18.04 -12.72 6.04
C PRO A 139 17.04 -13.86 5.81
N GLY A 140 17.20 -15.01 6.46
CA GLY A 140 16.27 -16.13 6.33
C GLY A 140 14.87 -15.81 6.87
N VAL A 141 14.81 -15.10 8.01
CA VAL A 141 13.55 -14.61 8.58
C VAL A 141 12.94 -13.54 7.69
N ALA A 142 13.76 -12.63 7.14
CA ALA A 142 13.30 -11.57 6.23
C ALA A 142 12.60 -12.15 5.01
N VAL A 143 13.25 -13.06 4.30
CA VAL A 143 12.69 -13.76 3.13
C VAL A 143 11.39 -14.50 3.48
N ALA A 144 11.34 -15.19 4.63
CA ALA A 144 10.12 -15.89 5.07
C ALA A 144 8.97 -14.92 5.35
N MET A 145 9.24 -13.79 6.00
CA MET A 145 8.23 -12.75 6.28
C MET A 145 7.78 -12.03 5.02
N MET A 146 8.71 -11.73 4.10
CA MET A 146 8.39 -11.18 2.78
C MET A 146 7.51 -12.16 1.99
N GLY A 147 7.85 -13.44 1.97
CA GLY A 147 7.04 -14.47 1.32
C GLY A 147 5.63 -14.57 1.91
N LEU A 148 5.51 -14.56 3.24
CA LEU A 148 4.21 -14.54 3.93
C LEU A 148 3.41 -13.29 3.54
N PHE A 149 4.05 -12.12 3.53
CA PHE A 149 3.41 -10.87 3.12
C PHE A 149 2.89 -10.95 1.68
N VAL A 150 3.70 -11.46 0.74
CA VAL A 150 3.30 -11.62 -0.66
C VAL A 150 2.10 -12.57 -0.78
N VAL A 151 2.13 -13.73 -0.13
CA VAL A 151 1.02 -14.69 -0.15
C VAL A 151 -0.26 -14.08 0.38
N VAL A 152 -0.21 -13.40 1.53
CA VAL A 152 -1.37 -12.74 2.11
C VAL A 152 -1.91 -11.63 1.20
N ALA A 153 -1.01 -10.79 0.65
CA ALA A 153 -1.39 -9.69 -0.22
C ALA A 153 -2.02 -10.19 -1.54
N GLN A 154 -1.40 -11.17 -2.19
CA GLN A 154 -1.91 -11.75 -3.44
C GLN A 154 -3.23 -12.49 -3.24
N THR A 155 -3.37 -13.25 -2.15
CA THR A 155 -4.64 -13.91 -1.84
C THR A 155 -5.77 -12.89 -1.69
N LYS A 156 -5.52 -11.76 -1.01
CA LYS A 156 -6.51 -10.68 -0.86
C LYS A 156 -6.89 -10.05 -2.20
N ILE A 157 -5.91 -9.70 -3.02
CA ILE A 157 -6.12 -9.10 -4.34
C ILE A 157 -6.91 -10.06 -5.24
N ASN A 158 -6.52 -11.33 -5.28
CA ASN A 158 -7.17 -12.32 -6.12
C ASN A 158 -8.65 -12.53 -5.72
N VAL A 159 -8.94 -12.58 -4.43
CA VAL A 159 -10.33 -12.72 -3.94
C VAL A 159 -11.17 -11.48 -4.31
N THR A 160 -10.63 -10.27 -4.14
CA THR A 160 -11.36 -9.05 -4.48
C THR A 160 -11.57 -8.92 -5.98
N ASN A 161 -10.55 -9.20 -6.78
CA ASN A 161 -10.63 -9.15 -8.25
C ASN A 161 -11.58 -10.20 -8.82
N ALA A 162 -11.58 -11.42 -8.27
CA ALA A 162 -12.52 -12.46 -8.68
C ALA A 162 -13.97 -12.05 -8.37
N TYR A 163 -14.21 -11.42 -7.22
CA TYR A 163 -15.53 -10.92 -6.84
C TYR A 163 -15.97 -9.78 -7.77
N ALA A 164 -15.17 -8.73 -7.94
CA ALA A 164 -15.48 -7.59 -8.81
C ALA A 164 -15.66 -8.05 -10.29
N GLY A 165 -14.78 -8.94 -10.75
CA GLY A 165 -14.88 -9.53 -12.08
C GLY A 165 -16.17 -10.34 -12.28
N SER A 166 -16.61 -11.10 -11.28
CA SER A 166 -17.86 -11.86 -11.36
C SER A 166 -19.08 -10.96 -11.49
N ILE A 167 -19.10 -9.83 -10.78
CA ILE A 167 -20.16 -8.82 -10.90
C ILE A 167 -20.15 -8.17 -12.28
N ALA A 168 -18.96 -7.78 -12.78
CA ALA A 168 -18.84 -7.20 -14.11
C ALA A 168 -19.39 -8.14 -15.20
N TRP A 169 -19.04 -9.44 -15.13
CA TRP A 169 -19.55 -10.46 -16.05
C TRP A 169 -21.08 -10.62 -15.93
N SER A 170 -21.63 -10.71 -14.72
CA SER A 170 -23.08 -10.87 -14.52
C SER A 170 -23.90 -9.66 -14.99
N ASN A 171 -23.30 -8.49 -15.09
CA ASN A 171 -23.94 -7.28 -15.62
C ASN A 171 -23.79 -7.15 -17.15
N PHE A 172 -22.87 -7.90 -17.74
CA PHE A 172 -22.64 -7.87 -19.19
C PHE A 172 -23.60 -8.80 -19.96
N PHE A 173 -24.04 -9.89 -19.36
CA PHE A 173 -25.00 -10.87 -19.90
C PHE A 173 -26.37 -10.77 -19.22
#